data_621b639718d43b766d2201bd8edd4e7d
#
_entry.id   621b639718d43b766d2201bd8edd4e7d
#
_cell.length_a   1.000
_cell.length_b   1.000
_cell.length_c   1.000
_cell.angle_alpha   90.00
_cell.angle_beta   90.00
_cell.angle_gamma   90.00
#
_symmetry.space_group_name_H-M   'P 1'
#
loop_
_entity.id
_entity.type
_entity.pdbx_description
1 polymer ?
#
loop_
_entity_poly.entity_id
_entity_poly.type
_entity_poly.pdbx_seq_one_letter_code
_entity_poly.pdbx_strand_id
1 'polypeptide(L)'
;MKRRIRVTRLLLWLSLFAFVAPGFAGQARDSEEARDLKTFTDRVQAYVKMQKNLEASLPTLKPTKDAAQIVEHQHALARKIADARRDARQGDIFTHEVTERFRKIIRSAFHGPEGRRARRTIQQDTPFKVIALRVNDVFPDDIPLTTTPPTLLLKLPELPPELAYRFVGHDLTLQDTEARLIVDLIPNVIR
;
A
#
# COMPACT_ATOMS: atom_id res chain seq x y z
N MET A 1 -21.21 -13.03 89.20
CA MET A 1 -20.29 -13.65 88.18
C MET A 1 -20.66 -13.07 86.82
N LYS A 2 -19.83 -12.15 86.28
CA LYS A 2 -20.06 -11.47 84.97
C LYS A 2 -19.08 -12.08 83.94
N ARG A 3 -19.65 -12.82 82.96
CA ARG A 3 -18.88 -13.31 81.80
C ARG A 3 -18.78 -12.21 80.73
N ARG A 4 -17.60 -11.79 80.43
CA ARG A 4 -17.32 -10.85 79.29
C ARG A 4 -17.17 -11.66 78.00
N ILE A 5 -18.02 -11.35 77.04
CA ILE A 5 -17.93 -11.90 75.68
C ILE A 5 -16.95 -10.98 74.90
N ARG A 6 -15.83 -11.52 74.43
CA ARG A 6 -14.92 -10.86 73.50
C ARG A 6 -15.42 -11.02 72.07
N VAL A 7 -15.81 -9.94 71.44
CA VAL A 7 -16.14 -9.88 70.04
C VAL A 7 -14.86 -9.71 69.21
N THR A 8 -14.43 -10.75 68.53
CA THR A 8 -13.30 -10.72 67.64
C THR A 8 -13.76 -10.14 66.29
N ARG A 9 -13.27 -8.94 65.93
CA ARG A 9 -13.53 -8.31 64.63
C ARG A 9 -12.66 -9.04 63.58
N LEU A 10 -13.34 -9.80 62.68
CA LEU A 10 -12.75 -10.40 61.50
C LEU A 10 -12.73 -9.33 60.40
N LEU A 11 -11.57 -8.75 60.11
CA LEU A 11 -11.36 -7.86 58.98
C LEU A 11 -11.26 -8.71 57.69
N LEU A 12 -12.32 -8.74 56.90
CA LEU A 12 -12.31 -9.30 55.53
C LEU A 12 -11.60 -8.31 54.63
N TRP A 13 -10.39 -8.64 54.22
CA TRP A 13 -9.68 -7.98 53.11
C TRP A 13 -10.28 -8.46 51.81
N LEU A 14 -11.09 -7.63 51.15
CA LEU A 14 -11.59 -7.85 49.80
C LEU A 14 -10.47 -7.42 48.84
N SER A 15 -9.60 -8.35 48.41
CA SER A 15 -8.63 -8.14 47.36
C SER A 15 -9.36 -8.10 45.99
N LEU A 16 -9.60 -6.90 45.48
CA LEU A 16 -10.12 -6.67 44.14
C LEU A 16 -9.03 -7.02 43.13
N PHE A 17 -9.04 -8.28 42.63
CA PHE A 17 -8.20 -8.70 41.52
C PHE A 17 -8.81 -8.09 40.26
N ALA A 18 -8.22 -6.98 39.78
CA ALA A 18 -8.52 -6.44 38.47
C ALA A 18 -8.01 -7.43 37.39
N PHE A 19 -8.89 -8.28 36.91
CA PHE A 19 -8.63 -9.18 35.80
C PHE A 19 -8.58 -8.34 34.50
N VAL A 20 -7.40 -7.85 34.15
CA VAL A 20 -7.17 -7.21 32.86
C VAL A 20 -7.17 -8.33 31.82
N ALA A 21 -8.27 -8.50 31.11
CA ALA A 21 -8.42 -9.46 30.04
C ALA A 21 -7.52 -9.06 28.85
N PRO A 22 -6.55 -9.91 28.44
CA PRO A 22 -5.61 -9.59 27.35
C PRO A 22 -6.23 -9.61 25.95
N GLY A 23 -7.53 -9.85 25.81
CA GLY A 23 -8.22 -10.02 24.53
C GLY A 23 -8.57 -8.71 23.77
N PHE A 24 -8.71 -7.59 24.47
CA PHE A 24 -9.21 -6.35 23.84
C PHE A 24 -8.19 -5.65 22.93
N ALA A 25 -6.89 -5.79 23.21
CA ALA A 25 -5.86 -5.12 22.43
C ALA A 25 -5.59 -5.78 21.05
N GLY A 26 -5.83 -7.10 20.94
CA GLY A 26 -5.71 -7.83 19.67
C GLY A 26 -6.85 -7.43 18.71
N GLN A 27 -8.07 -7.46 19.19
CA GLN A 27 -9.27 -7.17 18.41
C GLN A 27 -9.32 -5.73 17.87
N ALA A 28 -8.83 -4.75 18.65
CA ALA A 28 -8.72 -3.37 18.21
C ALA A 28 -7.70 -3.21 17.06
N ARG A 29 -6.54 -3.87 17.15
CA ARG A 29 -5.52 -3.85 16.09
C ARG A 29 -5.99 -4.49 14.79
N ASP A 30 -6.66 -5.65 14.86
CA ASP A 30 -7.21 -6.34 13.69
C ASP A 30 -8.27 -5.48 13.00
N SER A 31 -9.06 -4.72 13.76
CA SER A 31 -10.08 -3.81 13.23
C SER A 31 -9.47 -2.57 12.55
N GLU A 32 -8.35 -2.05 13.07
CA GLU A 32 -7.59 -0.95 12.42
C GLU A 32 -6.94 -1.44 11.13
N GLU A 33 -6.29 -2.60 11.16
CA GLU A 33 -5.70 -3.21 9.97
C GLU A 33 -6.72 -3.39 8.86
N ALA A 34 -7.89 -3.90 9.18
CA ALA A 34 -8.97 -4.09 8.22
C ALA A 34 -9.49 -2.75 7.65
N ARG A 35 -9.54 -1.69 8.48
CA ARG A 35 -9.94 -0.35 8.04
C ARG A 35 -8.94 0.26 7.06
N ASP A 36 -7.63 0.17 7.36
CA ASP A 36 -6.57 0.72 6.52
C ASP A 36 -6.59 0.05 5.14
N LEU A 37 -6.70 -1.29 5.11
CA LEU A 37 -6.80 -2.04 3.86
C LEU A 37 -8.08 -1.73 3.10
N LYS A 38 -9.19 -1.55 3.79
CA LYS A 38 -10.44 -1.12 3.16
C LYS A 38 -10.31 0.29 2.57
N THR A 39 -9.72 1.23 3.28
CA THR A 39 -9.46 2.59 2.79
C THR A 39 -8.62 2.56 1.54
N PHE A 40 -7.55 1.76 1.52
CA PHE A 40 -6.73 1.56 0.34
C PHE A 40 -7.55 1.02 -0.84
N THR A 41 -8.29 -0.06 -0.62
CA THR A 41 -9.12 -0.69 -1.66
C THR A 41 -10.17 0.26 -2.21
N ASP A 42 -10.86 1.00 -1.36
CA ASP A 42 -11.87 1.98 -1.77
C ASP A 42 -11.27 3.08 -2.67
N ARG A 43 -10.07 3.58 -2.32
CA ARG A 43 -9.34 4.60 -3.11
C ARG A 43 -8.84 4.05 -4.45
N VAL A 44 -8.34 2.82 -4.46
CA VAL A 44 -7.95 2.10 -5.68
C VAL A 44 -9.15 1.95 -6.61
N GLN A 45 -10.29 1.51 -6.09
CA GLN A 45 -11.52 1.36 -6.89
C GLN A 45 -12.04 2.70 -7.43
N ALA A 46 -11.96 3.76 -6.63
CA ALA A 46 -12.32 5.11 -7.09
C ALA A 46 -11.41 5.58 -8.23
N TYR A 47 -10.10 5.33 -8.12
CA TYR A 47 -9.15 5.62 -9.19
C TYR A 47 -9.49 4.85 -10.48
N VAL A 48 -9.67 3.53 -10.40
CA VAL A 48 -9.98 2.69 -11.57
C VAL A 48 -11.27 3.10 -12.23
N LYS A 49 -12.30 3.43 -11.46
CA LYS A 49 -13.55 3.96 -12.00
C LYS A 49 -13.34 5.24 -12.80
N MET A 50 -12.56 6.16 -12.27
CA MET A 50 -12.20 7.41 -12.96
C MET A 50 -11.40 7.12 -14.24
N GLN A 51 -10.36 6.29 -14.16
CA GLN A 51 -9.50 5.90 -15.28
C GLN A 51 -10.34 5.31 -16.43
N LYS A 52 -11.22 4.33 -16.16
CA LYS A 52 -12.12 3.73 -17.17
C LYS A 52 -13.04 4.75 -17.83
N ASN A 53 -13.56 5.69 -17.07
CA ASN A 53 -14.41 6.76 -17.63
C ASN A 53 -13.61 7.68 -18.57
N LEU A 54 -12.37 8.00 -18.23
CA LEU A 54 -11.48 8.81 -19.05
C LEU A 54 -11.04 8.07 -20.30
N GLU A 55 -10.70 6.79 -20.19
CA GLU A 55 -10.37 5.93 -21.31
C GLU A 55 -11.55 5.81 -22.30
N ALA A 56 -12.77 5.56 -21.80
CA ALA A 56 -13.99 5.50 -22.62
C ALA A 56 -14.28 6.83 -23.35
N SER A 57 -13.71 7.95 -22.91
CA SER A 57 -13.82 9.25 -23.58
C SER A 57 -12.78 9.48 -24.68
N LEU A 58 -11.84 8.55 -24.86
CA LEU A 58 -10.85 8.57 -25.94
C LEU A 58 -11.39 7.79 -27.16
N PRO A 59 -10.85 8.07 -28.36
CA PRO A 59 -11.09 7.22 -29.51
C PRO A 59 -10.66 5.79 -29.21
N THR A 60 -11.53 4.83 -29.49
CA THR A 60 -11.23 3.42 -29.25
C THR A 60 -10.02 2.99 -30.07
N LEU A 61 -8.97 2.49 -29.39
CA LEU A 61 -7.82 1.90 -30.06
C LEU A 61 -8.25 0.54 -30.67
N LYS A 62 -8.28 0.48 -31.99
CA LYS A 62 -8.52 -0.80 -32.69
C LYS A 62 -7.32 -1.72 -32.48
N PRO A 63 -7.51 -3.04 -32.48
CA PRO A 63 -6.40 -3.98 -32.41
C PRO A 63 -5.36 -3.65 -33.47
N THR A 64 -4.15 -3.28 -33.05
CA THR A 64 -3.06 -2.85 -33.90
C THR A 64 -1.76 -3.44 -33.43
N LYS A 65 -0.80 -3.63 -34.38
CA LYS A 65 0.61 -3.95 -34.08
C LYS A 65 1.50 -2.71 -34.18
N ASP A 66 0.91 -1.57 -34.50
CA ASP A 66 1.62 -0.31 -34.60
C ASP A 66 1.94 0.25 -33.20
N ALA A 67 3.18 0.11 -32.80
CA ALA A 67 3.63 0.59 -31.48
C ALA A 67 3.42 2.10 -31.29
N ALA A 68 3.52 2.90 -32.34
CA ALA A 68 3.33 4.35 -32.26
C ALA A 68 1.88 4.70 -31.86
N GLN A 69 0.89 4.02 -32.45
CA GLN A 69 -0.52 4.21 -32.08
C GLN A 69 -0.81 3.81 -30.63
N ILE A 70 -0.19 2.72 -30.15
CA ILE A 70 -0.33 2.27 -28.78
C ILE A 70 0.24 3.32 -27.83
N VAL A 71 1.46 3.80 -28.06
CA VAL A 71 2.12 4.82 -27.25
C VAL A 71 1.35 6.14 -27.26
N GLU A 72 0.84 6.57 -28.41
CA GLU A 72 0.02 7.79 -28.52
C GLU A 72 -1.26 7.68 -27.67
N HIS A 73 -1.95 6.54 -27.73
CA HIS A 73 -3.14 6.28 -26.91
C HIS A 73 -2.80 6.30 -25.41
N GLN A 74 -1.71 5.64 -25.00
CA GLN A 74 -1.23 5.65 -23.62
C GLN A 74 -0.94 7.08 -23.13
N HIS A 75 -0.25 7.88 -23.94
CA HIS A 75 0.03 9.28 -23.60
C HIS A 75 -1.24 10.15 -23.55
N ALA A 76 -2.22 9.87 -24.42
CA ALA A 76 -3.50 10.59 -24.40
C ALA A 76 -4.27 10.27 -23.10
N LEU A 77 -4.30 9.02 -22.69
CA LEU A 77 -4.89 8.59 -21.43
C LEU A 77 -4.15 9.20 -20.22
N ALA A 78 -2.82 9.12 -20.22
CA ALA A 78 -1.99 9.69 -19.16
C ALA A 78 -2.26 11.20 -18.96
N ARG A 79 -2.34 11.98 -20.06
CA ARG A 79 -2.67 13.41 -19.99
C ARG A 79 -4.05 13.64 -19.38
N LYS A 80 -5.08 12.91 -19.84
CA LYS A 80 -6.44 13.04 -19.27
C LYS A 80 -6.50 12.72 -17.78
N ILE A 81 -5.78 11.67 -17.35
CA ILE A 81 -5.69 11.30 -15.93
C ILE A 81 -4.97 12.41 -15.15
N ALA A 82 -3.83 12.89 -15.63
CA ALA A 82 -3.09 13.97 -14.97
C ALA A 82 -3.93 15.26 -14.85
N ASP A 83 -4.69 15.62 -15.89
CA ASP A 83 -5.59 16.77 -15.86
C ASP A 83 -6.74 16.59 -14.85
N ALA A 84 -7.34 15.41 -14.80
CA ALA A 84 -8.42 15.11 -13.86
C ALA A 84 -7.90 15.04 -12.40
N ARG A 85 -6.62 14.77 -12.23
CA ARG A 85 -5.93 14.62 -10.93
C ARG A 85 -4.86 15.70 -10.70
N ARG A 86 -5.03 16.90 -11.25
CA ARG A 86 -4.03 17.97 -11.15
C ARG A 86 -3.63 18.32 -9.72
N ASP A 87 -4.53 18.13 -8.77
CA ASP A 87 -4.32 18.40 -7.35
C ASP A 87 -3.88 17.16 -6.56
N ALA A 88 -3.70 16.01 -7.24
CA ALA A 88 -3.29 14.77 -6.60
C ALA A 88 -1.88 14.88 -6.02
N ARG A 89 -1.71 14.31 -4.84
CA ARG A 89 -0.46 14.33 -4.08
C ARG A 89 -0.08 12.93 -3.63
N GLN A 90 1.20 12.77 -3.35
CA GLN A 90 1.69 11.57 -2.68
C GLN A 90 0.94 11.36 -1.36
N GLY A 91 0.43 10.14 -1.16
CA GLY A 91 -0.36 9.78 0.01
C GLY A 91 -1.88 9.85 -0.21
N ASP A 92 -2.35 10.23 -1.40
CA ASP A 92 -3.78 10.24 -1.69
C ASP A 92 -4.39 8.83 -1.71
N ILE A 93 -3.61 7.82 -2.12
CA ILE A 93 -4.01 6.40 -2.08
C ILE A 93 -3.28 5.69 -0.94
N PHE A 94 -1.97 5.84 -0.87
CA PHE A 94 -1.15 5.38 0.23
C PHE A 94 -1.19 6.38 1.39
N THR A 95 -2.33 6.49 2.09
CA THR A 95 -2.41 7.36 3.29
C THR A 95 -1.32 7.04 4.28
N HIS A 96 -1.14 7.87 5.29
CA HIS A 96 -0.13 7.63 6.33
C HIS A 96 -0.27 6.23 6.96
N GLU A 97 -1.49 5.85 7.34
CA GLU A 97 -1.82 4.56 7.96
C GLU A 97 -1.56 3.40 7.00
N VAL A 98 -2.02 3.52 5.76
CA VAL A 98 -1.76 2.54 4.68
C VAL A 98 -0.26 2.39 4.44
N THR A 99 0.48 3.51 4.37
CA THR A 99 1.93 3.52 4.19
C THR A 99 2.66 2.75 5.30
N GLU A 100 2.31 2.99 6.57
CA GLU A 100 2.94 2.26 7.69
C GLU A 100 2.60 0.78 7.66
N ARG A 101 1.38 0.43 7.23
CA ARG A 101 0.97 -0.95 7.02
C ARG A 101 1.81 -1.63 5.92
N PHE A 102 1.94 -0.99 4.77
CA PHE A 102 2.74 -1.51 3.67
C PHE A 102 4.22 -1.66 4.05
N ARG A 103 4.79 -0.69 4.75
CA ARG A 103 6.16 -0.77 5.29
C ARG A 103 6.35 -1.97 6.23
N LYS A 104 5.36 -2.26 7.07
CA LYS A 104 5.39 -3.42 7.97
C LYS A 104 5.36 -4.74 7.18
N ILE A 105 4.47 -4.84 6.18
CA ILE A 105 4.37 -6.01 5.31
C ILE A 105 5.67 -6.23 4.54
N ILE A 106 6.21 -5.19 3.91
CA ILE A 106 7.42 -5.24 3.10
C ILE A 106 8.63 -5.62 3.96
N ARG A 107 8.80 -4.99 5.11
CA ARG A 107 9.86 -5.38 6.07
C ARG A 107 9.76 -6.84 6.45
N SER A 108 8.56 -7.32 6.79
CA SER A 108 8.33 -8.74 7.12
C SER A 108 8.67 -9.67 5.95
N ALA A 109 8.31 -9.28 4.72
CA ALA A 109 8.58 -10.08 3.52
C ALA A 109 10.08 -10.19 3.20
N PHE A 110 10.87 -9.17 3.54
CA PHE A 110 12.32 -9.14 3.32
C PHE A 110 13.14 -9.76 4.46
N HIS A 111 12.49 -10.28 5.50
CA HIS A 111 13.17 -11.09 6.52
C HIS A 111 13.52 -12.48 6.00
N GLY A 112 14.55 -13.10 6.61
CA GLY A 112 15.00 -14.43 6.24
C GLY A 112 15.87 -14.46 4.96
N PRO A 113 16.39 -15.65 4.59
CA PRO A 113 17.34 -15.79 3.49
C PRO A 113 16.74 -15.41 2.12
N GLU A 114 15.51 -15.84 1.85
CA GLU A 114 14.83 -15.56 0.58
C GLU A 114 14.43 -14.09 0.45
N GLY A 115 13.93 -13.49 1.52
CA GLY A 115 13.63 -12.05 1.54
C GLY A 115 14.86 -11.19 1.28
N ARG A 116 16.02 -11.58 1.83
CA ARG A 116 17.29 -10.89 1.53
C ARG A 116 17.74 -11.07 0.09
N ARG A 117 17.46 -12.21 -0.56
CA ARG A 117 17.71 -12.41 -1.99
C ARG A 117 16.82 -11.49 -2.83
N ALA A 118 15.50 -11.53 -2.57
CA ALA A 118 14.53 -10.68 -3.25
C ALA A 118 14.89 -9.18 -3.14
N ARG A 119 15.27 -8.72 -1.95
CA ARG A 119 15.75 -7.35 -1.73
C ARG A 119 16.97 -7.02 -2.57
N ARG A 120 17.97 -7.91 -2.62
CA ARG A 120 19.18 -7.70 -3.43
C ARG A 120 18.84 -7.61 -4.93
N THR A 121 17.96 -8.49 -5.44
CA THR A 121 17.53 -8.42 -6.84
C THR A 121 16.94 -7.06 -7.17
N ILE A 122 16.01 -6.56 -6.34
CA ILE A 122 15.43 -5.22 -6.54
C ILE A 122 16.51 -4.13 -6.54
N GLN A 123 17.48 -4.21 -5.61
CA GLN A 123 18.56 -3.24 -5.51
C GLN A 123 19.53 -3.31 -6.68
N GLN A 124 19.78 -4.49 -7.25
CA GLN A 124 20.64 -4.68 -8.42
C GLN A 124 20.00 -4.14 -9.70
N ASP A 125 18.67 -4.28 -9.82
CA ASP A 125 17.92 -3.76 -10.96
C ASP A 125 17.65 -2.25 -10.84
N THR A 126 18.07 -1.63 -9.75
CA THR A 126 17.92 -0.19 -9.53
C THR A 126 18.90 0.58 -10.40
N PRO A 127 18.44 1.51 -11.24
CA PRO A 127 19.33 2.36 -12.02
C PRO A 127 20.21 3.22 -11.12
N PHE A 128 21.47 3.45 -11.52
CA PHE A 128 22.40 4.33 -10.78
C PHE A 128 21.95 5.79 -10.69
N LYS A 129 20.96 6.18 -11.50
CA LYS A 129 20.41 7.54 -11.52
C LYS A 129 19.29 7.65 -10.51
N VAL A 130 19.43 8.55 -9.54
CA VAL A 130 18.34 8.93 -8.65
C VAL A 130 17.29 9.66 -9.48
N ILE A 131 16.13 9.05 -9.62
CA ILE A 131 14.99 9.64 -10.33
C ILE A 131 14.00 10.08 -9.29
N ALA A 132 13.69 11.39 -9.28
CA ALA A 132 12.63 11.93 -8.43
C ALA A 132 11.28 11.57 -9.05
N LEU A 133 10.63 10.54 -8.54
CA LEU A 133 9.29 10.14 -8.96
C LEU A 133 8.23 11.05 -8.36
N ARG A 134 7.24 11.39 -9.15
CA ARG A 134 6.10 12.21 -8.71
C ARG A 134 4.78 11.56 -9.14
N VAL A 135 3.74 11.84 -8.37
CA VAL A 135 2.36 11.49 -8.75
C VAL A 135 2.01 12.18 -10.06
N ASN A 136 1.33 11.46 -10.94
CA ASN A 136 0.95 11.86 -12.29
C ASN A 136 2.10 11.95 -13.31
N ASP A 137 3.34 11.65 -12.94
CA ASP A 137 4.41 11.51 -13.93
C ASP A 137 4.20 10.21 -14.73
N VAL A 138 4.49 10.26 -16.03
CA VAL A 138 4.58 9.04 -16.85
C VAL A 138 5.82 8.26 -16.42
N PHE A 139 5.67 6.95 -16.28
CA PHE A 139 6.78 6.08 -15.90
C PHE A 139 7.86 6.12 -16.99
N PRO A 140 9.11 6.46 -16.66
CA PRO A 140 10.17 6.61 -17.66
C PRO A 140 10.47 5.31 -18.41
N ASP A 141 10.66 5.40 -19.72
CA ASP A 141 10.93 4.25 -20.59
C ASP A 141 12.32 3.64 -20.38
N ASP A 142 13.26 4.45 -19.89
CA ASP A 142 14.65 4.07 -19.61
C ASP A 142 14.83 3.37 -18.25
N ILE A 143 13.79 3.29 -17.45
CA ILE A 143 13.82 2.55 -16.18
C ILE A 143 13.37 1.11 -16.42
N PRO A 144 14.21 0.11 -16.09
CA PRO A 144 13.77 -1.27 -16.08
C PRO A 144 12.57 -1.46 -15.16
N LEU A 145 11.52 -2.12 -15.66
CA LEU A 145 10.39 -2.52 -14.84
C LEU A 145 10.81 -3.64 -13.88
N THR A 146 11.26 -3.28 -12.69
CA THR A 146 11.58 -4.25 -11.66
C THR A 146 10.32 -4.98 -11.23
N THR A 147 10.29 -6.28 -11.46
CA THR A 147 9.16 -7.11 -11.07
C THR A 147 9.10 -7.22 -9.55
N THR A 148 7.94 -6.93 -8.98
CA THR A 148 7.71 -7.16 -7.54
C THR A 148 7.79 -8.66 -7.25
N PRO A 149 8.61 -9.10 -6.27
CA PRO A 149 8.75 -10.52 -5.95
C PRO A 149 7.40 -11.17 -5.64
N PRO A 150 7.10 -12.37 -6.18
CA PRO A 150 5.82 -13.04 -5.96
C PRO A 150 5.49 -13.25 -4.47
N THR A 151 6.51 -13.56 -3.66
CA THR A 151 6.36 -13.73 -2.20
C THR A 151 5.91 -12.46 -1.48
N LEU A 152 6.20 -11.28 -2.04
CA LEU A 152 5.71 -10.01 -1.53
C LEU A 152 4.30 -9.71 -2.07
N LEU A 153 4.05 -9.95 -3.35
CA LEU A 153 2.72 -9.75 -3.95
C LEU A 153 1.62 -10.52 -3.20
N LEU A 154 1.90 -11.75 -2.79
CA LEU A 154 0.97 -12.57 -2.01
C LEU A 154 0.63 -11.99 -0.62
N LYS A 155 1.39 -11.02 -0.13
CA LYS A 155 1.18 -10.37 1.17
C LYS A 155 0.56 -8.97 1.05
N LEU A 156 0.60 -8.39 -0.14
CA LEU A 156 -0.01 -7.08 -0.42
C LEU A 156 -1.48 -7.26 -0.84
N PRO A 157 -2.32 -6.23 -0.65
CA PRO A 157 -3.68 -6.26 -1.17
C PRO A 157 -3.68 -6.51 -2.67
N GLU A 158 -4.63 -7.33 -3.13
CA GLU A 158 -4.81 -7.59 -4.56
C GLU A 158 -5.22 -6.31 -5.28
N LEU A 159 -4.64 -6.10 -6.46
CA LEU A 159 -4.95 -4.95 -7.31
C LEU A 159 -5.82 -5.39 -8.49
N PRO A 160 -6.71 -4.51 -8.97
CA PRO A 160 -7.36 -4.69 -10.26
C PRO A 160 -6.32 -4.64 -11.40
N PRO A 161 -6.62 -5.24 -12.58
CA PRO A 161 -5.66 -5.42 -13.66
C PRO A 161 -5.10 -4.11 -14.24
N GLU A 162 -5.80 -3.00 -14.04
CA GLU A 162 -5.38 -1.67 -14.47
C GLU A 162 -4.20 -1.11 -13.66
N LEU A 163 -3.89 -1.72 -12.51
CA LEU A 163 -2.86 -1.24 -11.61
C LEU A 163 -1.82 -2.31 -11.29
N ALA A 164 -0.58 -1.88 -11.04
CA ALA A 164 0.50 -2.76 -10.61
C ALA A 164 1.37 -2.10 -9.55
N TYR A 165 1.86 -2.92 -8.59
CA TYR A 165 2.96 -2.52 -7.72
C TYR A 165 4.27 -2.61 -8.48
N ARG A 166 5.11 -1.58 -8.40
CA ARG A 166 6.45 -1.56 -8.98
C ARG A 166 7.45 -1.00 -7.99
N PHE A 167 8.65 -1.56 -7.97
CA PHE A 167 9.77 -0.96 -7.25
C PHE A 167 10.60 -0.13 -8.22
N VAL A 168 10.94 1.08 -7.78
CA VAL A 168 11.87 1.95 -8.48
C VAL A 168 12.89 2.41 -7.45
N GLY A 169 14.09 1.88 -7.52
CA GLY A 169 15.06 2.09 -6.47
C GLY A 169 14.59 1.56 -5.12
N HIS A 170 14.48 2.46 -4.16
CA HIS A 170 14.00 2.15 -2.82
C HIS A 170 12.51 2.42 -2.61
N ASP A 171 11.81 2.91 -3.64
CA ASP A 171 10.42 3.35 -3.56
C ASP A 171 9.47 2.26 -4.08
N LEU A 172 8.31 2.14 -3.46
CA LEU A 172 7.20 1.37 -4.00
C LEU A 172 6.23 2.32 -4.71
N THR A 173 5.98 2.09 -5.98
CA THR A 173 5.00 2.84 -6.77
C THR A 173 3.74 2.02 -7.01
N LEU A 174 2.60 2.69 -7.08
CA LEU A 174 1.37 2.20 -7.67
C LEU A 174 1.31 2.77 -9.09
N GLN A 175 1.40 1.91 -10.09
CA GLN A 175 1.45 2.28 -11.49
C GLN A 175 0.14 1.92 -12.19
N ASP A 176 -0.41 2.84 -12.98
CA ASP A 176 -1.41 2.54 -14.00
C ASP A 176 -0.73 1.84 -15.17
N THR A 177 -1.21 0.63 -15.51
CA THR A 177 -0.58 -0.22 -16.54
C THR A 177 -0.93 0.22 -17.95
N GLU A 178 -2.10 0.84 -18.14
CA GLU A 178 -2.57 1.33 -19.44
C GLU A 178 -1.95 2.69 -19.77
N ALA A 179 -2.04 3.64 -18.84
CA ALA A 179 -1.49 4.98 -19.03
C ALA A 179 0.02 5.07 -18.74
N ARG A 180 0.63 4.01 -18.17
CA ARG A 180 2.01 3.99 -17.68
C ARG A 180 2.33 5.17 -16.74
N LEU A 181 1.38 5.52 -15.91
CA LEU A 181 1.42 6.69 -15.05
C LEU A 181 1.63 6.27 -13.59
N ILE A 182 2.40 7.07 -12.83
CA ILE A 182 2.57 6.88 -11.38
C ILE A 182 1.33 7.44 -10.67
N VAL A 183 0.54 6.54 -10.10
CA VAL A 183 -0.71 6.90 -9.42
C VAL A 183 -0.45 7.42 -8.01
N ASP A 184 0.45 6.74 -7.28
CA ASP A 184 0.93 7.12 -5.95
C ASP A 184 2.23 6.38 -5.64
N LEU A 185 2.94 6.77 -4.58
CA LEU A 185 4.18 6.12 -4.19
C LEU A 185 4.45 6.19 -2.69
N ILE A 186 5.17 5.18 -2.19
CA ILE A 186 5.73 5.15 -0.84
C ILE A 186 7.25 5.22 -0.94
N PRO A 187 7.88 6.32 -0.54
CA PRO A 187 9.32 6.45 -0.63
C PRO A 187 10.04 5.60 0.43
N ASN A 188 11.26 5.15 0.07
CA ASN A 188 12.20 4.49 0.98
C ASN A 188 11.60 3.27 1.72
N VAL A 189 10.87 2.40 1.03
CA VAL A 189 10.35 1.15 1.62
C VAL A 189 11.40 0.07 1.76
N ILE A 190 12.47 0.14 0.94
CA ILE A 190 13.63 -0.76 0.95
C ILE A 190 14.82 0.01 1.52
N ARG A 191 15.11 -0.20 2.79
CA ARG A 191 16.31 0.34 3.46
C ARG A 191 17.31 -0.76 3.75
#